data_f097063237fe35de4e0199c4b49014d0
#
_entry.id   f097063237fe35de4e0199c4b49014d0
#
_cell.length_a   1.000
_cell.length_b   1.000
_cell.length_c   1.000
_cell.angle_alpha   90.00
_cell.angle_beta   90.00
_cell.angle_gamma   90.00
#
_symmetry.space_group_name_H-M   'P 1'
#
loop_
_entity.id
_entity.type
_entity.pdbx_description
1 polymer ?
#
loop_
_entity_poly.entity_id
_entity_poly.type
_entity_poly.pdbx_seq_one_letter_code
_entity_poly.pdbx_strand_id
1 'polypeptide(L)'
;VSLLRDCYVDNDENWIMQTTLQFQDSLLSSNLEYARVETDEFIRWLDFTGLQRHLKCIGIFHRLHIRDQKPDYMKEVPRVIKYINTVLDRNPLLQDLKELFNRAKILT
;
A
#
# COMPACT_ATOMS: atom_id res chain seq x y z
N VAL A 1 -1.89 3.06 7.81
CA VAL A 1 -1.34 2.86 6.45
C VAL A 1 -1.10 4.17 5.73
N SER A 2 -1.99 5.16 5.89
CA SER A 2 -1.87 6.45 5.21
C SER A 2 -0.58 7.20 5.53
N LEU A 3 -0.10 7.08 6.77
CA LEU A 3 1.14 7.74 7.19
C LEU A 3 2.36 6.94 6.77
N LEU A 4 2.32 5.63 6.92
CA LEU A 4 3.48 4.77 6.70
C LEU A 4 3.79 4.61 5.21
N ARG A 5 2.75 4.48 4.40
CA ARG A 5 2.87 4.34 2.93
C ARG A 5 2.15 5.49 2.26
N ASP A 6 2.60 6.70 2.57
CA ASP A 6 2.05 7.92 2.02
C ASP A 6 2.32 8.01 0.52
N CYS A 7 1.34 8.48 -0.24
CA CYS A 7 1.49 8.64 -1.69
C CYS A 7 2.52 9.72 -2.06
N TYR A 8 2.83 10.62 -1.15
CA TYR A 8 3.70 11.78 -1.38
C TYR A 8 5.08 11.65 -0.76
N VAL A 9 5.30 10.64 0.08
CA VAL A 9 6.56 10.44 0.80
C VAL A 9 7.06 9.01 0.59
N ASP A 10 8.35 8.87 0.28
CA ASP A 10 8.98 7.56 0.07
C ASP A 10 9.63 7.10 1.38
N ASN A 11 8.90 6.29 2.14
CA ASN A 11 9.39 5.74 3.40
C ASN A 11 10.09 4.40 3.17
N ASP A 12 11.15 4.14 3.94
CA ASP A 12 11.86 2.88 3.89
C ASP A 12 10.99 1.71 4.39
N GLU A 13 11.00 0.60 3.65
CA GLU A 13 10.16 -0.56 3.97
C GLU A 13 10.51 -1.19 5.32
N ASN A 14 11.80 -1.20 5.71
CA ASN A 14 12.21 -1.69 7.03
C ASN A 14 11.63 -0.83 8.15
N TRP A 15 11.66 0.48 7.96
CA TRP A 15 11.05 1.41 8.92
C TRP A 15 9.54 1.20 9.01
N ILE A 16 8.87 0.99 7.87
CA ILE A 16 7.43 0.71 7.83
C ILE A 16 7.12 -0.55 8.64
N MET A 17 7.89 -1.62 8.45
CA MET A 17 7.68 -2.87 9.17
C MET A 17 7.91 -2.71 10.67
N GLN A 18 9.00 -2.08 11.07
CA GLN A 18 9.30 -1.85 12.49
C GLN A 18 8.20 -1.03 13.15
N THR A 19 7.76 0.04 12.51
CA THR A 19 6.71 0.90 13.03
C THR A 19 5.38 0.15 13.14
N THR A 20 5.07 -0.70 12.16
CA THR A 20 3.87 -1.53 12.18
C THR A 20 3.87 -2.49 13.37
N LEU A 21 5.01 -3.13 13.63
CA LEU A 21 5.15 -4.07 14.75
C LEU A 21 5.06 -3.35 16.11
N GLN A 22 5.66 -2.16 16.22
CA GLN A 22 5.54 -1.33 17.41
C GLN A 22 4.08 -0.92 17.67
N PHE A 23 3.36 -0.60 16.61
CA PHE A 23 1.95 -0.24 16.69
C PHE A 23 1.11 -1.44 17.17
N GLN A 24 1.39 -2.64 16.64
CA GLN A 24 0.72 -3.86 17.10
C GLN A 24 0.96 -4.10 18.59
N ASP A 25 2.22 -3.96 19.05
CA ASP A 25 2.56 -4.11 20.46
C ASP A 25 1.80 -3.11 21.33
N SER A 26 1.67 -1.86 20.87
CA SER A 26 0.90 -0.83 21.58
C SER A 26 -0.57 -1.20 21.70
N LEU A 27 -1.16 -1.75 20.64
CA LEU A 27 -2.55 -2.21 20.64
C LEU A 27 -2.74 -3.37 21.61
N LEU A 28 -1.80 -4.33 21.63
CA LEU A 28 -1.85 -5.46 22.57
C LEU A 28 -1.75 -4.98 24.02
N SER A 29 -0.89 -4.00 24.30
CA SER A 29 -0.77 -3.41 25.63
C SER A 29 -2.05 -2.70 26.07
N SER A 30 -2.87 -2.25 25.11
CA SER A 30 -4.17 -1.62 25.38
C SER A 30 -5.31 -2.63 25.46
N ASN A 31 -5.03 -3.93 25.43
CA ASN A 31 -6.01 -5.03 25.49
C ASN A 31 -7.06 -5.00 24.38
N LEU A 32 -6.67 -4.55 23.19
CA LEU A 32 -7.55 -4.58 22.01
C LEU A 32 -7.49 -5.97 21.38
N GLU A 33 -8.59 -6.71 21.42
CA GLU A 33 -8.65 -8.11 21.01
C GLU A 33 -8.25 -8.34 19.55
N TYR A 34 -8.62 -7.43 18.68
CA TYR A 34 -8.29 -7.58 17.25
C TYR A 34 -6.79 -7.47 16.97
N ALA A 35 -5.99 -6.99 17.91
CA ALA A 35 -4.55 -6.97 17.78
C ALA A 35 -3.89 -8.30 18.17
N ARG A 36 -4.65 -9.27 18.70
CA ARG A 36 -4.17 -10.59 19.11
C ARG A 36 -4.08 -11.58 17.96
N VAL A 37 -3.93 -11.09 16.75
CA VAL A 37 -3.71 -11.94 15.59
C VAL A 37 -2.22 -12.19 15.42
N GLU A 38 -1.87 -13.22 14.66
CA GLU A 38 -0.48 -13.47 14.30
C GLU A 38 0.12 -12.24 13.62
N THR A 39 1.41 -12.00 13.84
CA THR A 39 2.11 -10.86 13.26
C THR A 39 2.00 -10.85 11.75
N ASP A 40 2.13 -12.01 11.10
CA ASP A 40 2.00 -12.12 9.64
C ASP A 40 0.61 -11.70 9.16
N GLU A 41 -0.42 -12.04 9.91
CA GLU A 41 -1.79 -11.63 9.58
C GLU A 41 -1.97 -10.13 9.76
N PHE A 42 -1.39 -9.54 10.80
CA PHE A 42 -1.44 -8.10 11.02
C PHE A 42 -0.76 -7.34 9.88
N ILE A 43 0.40 -7.82 9.41
CA ILE A 43 1.10 -7.25 8.26
C ILE A 43 0.27 -7.41 6.99
N ARG A 44 -0.42 -8.53 6.82
CA ARG A 44 -1.31 -8.74 5.67
C ARG A 44 -2.45 -7.73 5.66
N TRP A 45 -3.02 -7.40 6.80
CA TRP A 45 -4.04 -6.36 6.90
C TRP A 45 -3.49 -5.00 6.45
N LEU A 46 -2.26 -4.67 6.87
CA LEU A 46 -1.58 -3.46 6.42
C LEU A 46 -1.44 -3.46 4.90
N ASP A 47 -0.97 -4.57 4.34
CA ASP A 47 -0.71 -4.69 2.91
C ASP A 47 -2.00 -4.57 2.09
N PHE A 48 -3.05 -5.29 2.47
CA PHE A 48 -4.30 -5.27 1.71
C PHE A 48 -5.01 -3.92 1.81
N THR A 49 -5.02 -3.32 2.99
CA THR A 49 -5.58 -1.98 3.16
C THR A 49 -4.78 -0.96 2.35
N GLY A 50 -3.46 -1.07 2.37
CA GLY A 50 -2.57 -0.21 1.59
C GLY A 50 -2.77 -0.38 0.10
N LEU A 51 -2.92 -1.63 -0.38
CA LEU A 51 -3.16 -1.91 -1.79
C LEU A 51 -4.44 -1.23 -2.27
N GLN A 52 -5.53 -1.36 -1.52
CA GLN A 52 -6.80 -0.69 -1.85
C GLN A 52 -6.61 0.82 -1.98
N ARG A 53 -5.94 1.44 -1.02
CA ARG A 53 -5.69 2.87 -1.03
C ARG A 53 -4.83 3.30 -2.20
N HIS A 54 -3.77 2.55 -2.50
CA HIS A 54 -2.85 2.89 -3.58
C HIS A 54 -3.50 2.74 -4.96
N LEU A 55 -4.32 1.72 -5.17
CA LEU A 55 -5.08 1.59 -6.42
C LEU A 55 -6.04 2.76 -6.59
N LYS A 56 -6.69 3.19 -5.52
CA LYS A 56 -7.55 4.36 -5.54
C LYS A 56 -6.76 5.63 -5.87
N CYS A 57 -5.57 5.80 -5.29
CA CYS A 57 -4.71 6.95 -5.57
C CYS A 57 -4.31 7.02 -7.05
N ILE A 58 -3.93 5.88 -7.63
CA ILE A 58 -3.59 5.84 -9.06
C ILE A 58 -4.77 6.29 -9.91
N GLY A 59 -5.97 5.79 -9.62
CA GLY A 59 -7.18 6.19 -10.33
C GLY A 59 -7.44 7.68 -10.21
N ILE A 60 -7.30 8.24 -9.01
CA ILE A 60 -7.51 9.67 -8.76
C ILE A 60 -6.48 10.51 -9.51
N PHE A 61 -5.19 10.12 -9.47
CA PHE A 61 -4.13 10.89 -10.13
C PHE A 61 -4.30 10.91 -11.64
N HIS A 62 -4.68 9.78 -12.25
CA HIS A 62 -4.98 9.73 -13.68
C HIS A 62 -6.20 10.59 -14.03
N ARG A 63 -7.24 10.56 -13.20
CA ARG A 63 -8.42 11.39 -13.42
C ARG A 63 -8.07 12.88 -13.34
N LEU A 64 -7.25 13.29 -12.38
CA LEU A 64 -6.80 14.68 -12.27
C LEU A 64 -6.02 15.10 -13.49
N HIS A 65 -5.17 14.22 -14.04
CA HIS A 65 -4.40 14.50 -15.24
C HIS A 65 -5.28 14.61 -16.47
N ILE A 66 -6.18 13.67 -16.68
CA ILE A 66 -6.97 13.55 -17.92
C ILE A 66 -8.18 14.49 -17.91
N ARG A 67 -8.96 14.47 -16.85
CA ARG A 67 -10.23 15.23 -16.77
C ARG A 67 -10.03 16.67 -16.32
N ASP A 68 -9.23 16.86 -15.28
CA ASP A 68 -9.09 18.16 -14.61
C ASP A 68 -7.83 18.92 -15.05
N GLN A 69 -7.04 18.35 -15.96
CA GLN A 69 -5.82 18.94 -16.53
C GLN A 69 -4.82 19.38 -15.43
N LYS A 70 -4.64 18.53 -14.42
CA LYS A 70 -3.70 18.76 -13.33
C LYS A 70 -2.59 17.69 -13.36
N PRO A 71 -1.60 17.83 -14.26
CA PRO A 71 -0.58 16.79 -14.47
C PRO A 71 0.41 16.63 -13.32
N ASP A 72 0.51 17.59 -12.41
CA ASP A 72 1.51 17.58 -11.34
C ASP A 72 1.40 16.34 -10.44
N TYR A 73 0.20 15.79 -10.28
CA TYR A 73 -0.01 14.59 -9.46
C TYR A 73 0.58 13.33 -10.10
N MET A 74 0.82 13.31 -11.41
CA MET A 74 1.37 12.14 -12.09
C MET A 74 2.79 11.83 -11.67
N LYS A 75 3.53 12.80 -11.16
CA LYS A 75 4.90 12.58 -10.65
C LYS A 75 4.92 11.66 -9.42
N GLU A 76 3.80 11.51 -8.73
CA GLU A 76 3.69 10.66 -7.54
C GLU A 76 3.36 9.20 -7.90
N VAL A 77 2.93 8.93 -9.12
CA VAL A 77 2.51 7.58 -9.54
C VAL A 77 3.62 6.55 -9.42
N PRO A 78 4.88 6.82 -9.82
CA PRO A 78 5.94 5.81 -9.67
C PRO A 78 6.15 5.33 -8.24
N ARG A 79 6.02 6.22 -7.26
CA ARG A 79 6.13 5.85 -5.84
C ARG A 79 4.99 4.92 -5.42
N VAL A 80 3.76 5.25 -5.84
CA VAL A 80 2.58 4.44 -5.52
C VAL A 80 2.71 3.05 -6.17
N ILE A 81 3.17 2.99 -7.41
CA ILE A 81 3.42 1.73 -8.12
C ILE A 81 4.47 0.89 -7.38
N LYS A 82 5.52 1.52 -6.87
CA LYS A 82 6.53 0.83 -6.07
C LYS A 82 5.92 0.17 -4.83
N TYR A 83 5.07 0.87 -4.11
CA TYR A 83 4.37 0.31 -2.95
C TYR A 83 3.47 -0.85 -3.35
N ILE A 84 2.72 -0.70 -4.43
CA ILE A 84 1.83 -1.76 -4.94
C ILE A 84 2.65 -3.01 -5.29
N ASN A 85 3.74 -2.86 -6.02
CA ASN A 85 4.59 -3.99 -6.40
C ASN A 85 5.17 -4.70 -5.18
N THR A 86 5.60 -3.95 -4.16
CA THR A 86 6.11 -4.53 -2.91
C THR A 86 5.05 -5.44 -2.27
N VAL A 87 3.81 -4.99 -2.20
CA VAL A 87 2.71 -5.77 -1.63
C VAL A 87 2.40 -7.00 -2.46
N LEU A 88 2.32 -6.85 -3.79
CA LEU A 88 2.00 -7.97 -4.69
C LEU A 88 3.09 -9.05 -4.65
N ASP A 89 4.35 -8.65 -4.60
CA ASP A 89 5.47 -9.59 -4.59
C ASP A 89 5.54 -10.38 -3.28
N ARG A 90 5.12 -9.79 -2.18
CA ARG A 90 5.19 -10.40 -0.86
C ARG A 90 4.00 -11.32 -0.54
N ASN A 91 2.89 -11.17 -1.25
CA ASN A 91 1.65 -11.90 -0.95
C ASN A 91 1.32 -12.88 -2.09
N PRO A 92 1.65 -14.19 -1.94
CA PRO A 92 1.39 -15.17 -3.00
C PRO A 92 -0.09 -15.28 -3.42
N LEU A 93 -1.01 -14.96 -2.52
CA LEU A 93 -2.44 -14.96 -2.82
C LEU A 93 -2.82 -13.93 -3.88
N LEU A 94 -1.94 -12.95 -4.15
CA LEU A 94 -2.20 -11.87 -5.10
C LEU A 94 -1.53 -12.08 -6.46
N GLN A 95 -1.00 -13.27 -6.74
CA GLN A 95 -0.29 -13.54 -8.00
C GLN A 95 -1.19 -13.36 -9.22
N ASP A 96 -2.43 -13.84 -9.14
CA ASP A 96 -3.40 -13.68 -10.23
C ASP A 96 -3.68 -12.19 -10.51
N LEU A 97 -3.78 -11.39 -9.45
CA LEU A 97 -3.99 -9.95 -9.57
C LEU A 97 -2.76 -9.28 -10.19
N LYS A 98 -1.56 -9.69 -9.79
CA LYS A 98 -0.31 -9.19 -10.37
C LYS A 98 -0.24 -9.49 -11.87
N GLU A 99 -0.58 -10.71 -12.27
CA GLU A 99 -0.60 -11.08 -13.70
C GLU A 99 -1.61 -10.25 -14.46
N LEU A 100 -2.78 -10.00 -13.90
CA LEU A 100 -3.81 -9.16 -14.51
C LEU A 100 -3.29 -7.74 -14.72
N PHE A 101 -2.64 -7.17 -13.72
CA PHE A 101 -2.09 -5.82 -13.81
C PHE A 101 -0.95 -5.74 -14.83
N ASN A 102 -0.10 -6.76 -14.92
CA ASN A 102 0.96 -6.81 -15.92
C ASN A 102 0.39 -6.88 -17.34
N ARG A 103 -0.64 -7.68 -17.55
CA ARG A 103 -1.32 -7.76 -18.86
C ARG A 103 -1.97 -6.44 -19.24
N ALA A 104 -2.60 -5.78 -18.30
CA ALA A 104 -3.25 -4.48 -18.53
C ALA A 104 -2.26 -3.32 -18.58
N LYS A 105 -0.98 -3.55 -18.31
CA LYS A 105 0.09 -2.53 -18.26
C LYS A 105 -0.21 -1.41 -17.28
N ILE A 106 -0.88 -1.74 -16.18
CA ILE A 106 -1.25 -0.77 -15.16
C ILE A 106 -0.04 -0.35 -14.31
N LEU A 107 0.90 -1.30 -14.10
CA LEU A 107 2.04 -1.12 -13.19
C LEU A 107 3.37 -0.94 -13.94
N THR A 108 3.32 -0.47 -15.15
CA THR A 108 4.52 -0.20 -15.97
C THR A 108 4.85 1.28 -16.04
#